data_6a2c193e7a88c23baa3d44918cc457b1
#
_entry.id   6a2c193e7a88c23baa3d44918cc457b1
#
_cell.length_a   1.000
_cell.length_b   1.000
_cell.length_c   1.000
_cell.angle_alpha   90.00
_cell.angle_beta   90.00
_cell.angle_gamma   90.00
#
_symmetry.space_group_name_H-M   'P 1'
#
loop_
_entity.id
_entity.type
_entity.pdbx_description
1 polymer ?
#
loop_
_entity_poly.entity_id
_entity_poly.type
_entity_poly.pdbx_seq_one_letter_code
_entity_poly.pdbx_strand_id
1 'polypeptide(L)'
;MRIAVFNQKGGVGKTTTTLNLAAATVRDGGQPLLLDLDPQCHLSSIPNAVPLDSSRSLFGFYQSARSLETLTHAWEGIGRLIPTHQQLIKVDSIFGKGPAILNKLRTGLDALDETIPGQAAQNTFIDCCPYVGVLSLNAIFACDLLLIPISTDYLSLQAADQMTRTLAILEPVLKRRIERRYLLTRFDRRRKMSEDIEDQLRQRYEEEVCATVIAENVSVAESPARQCDVFTHNASSQGARDYQSLYIELQTKALLEAKPRSESSREDYPVAPPEIRSTTSS
;
A
#
# COMPACT_ATOMS: atom_id res chain seq x y z
N MET A 1 -2.64 -10.89 -4.74
CA MET A 1 -3.30 -9.55 -4.78
C MET A 1 -2.38 -8.50 -4.19
N ARG A 2 -2.25 -7.34 -4.84
CA ARG A 2 -1.42 -6.20 -4.39
C ARG A 2 -2.33 -5.13 -3.81
N ILE A 3 -2.19 -4.81 -2.53
CA ILE A 3 -2.99 -3.82 -1.82
C ILE A 3 -2.09 -2.64 -1.44
N ALA A 4 -2.38 -1.45 -1.96
CA ALA A 4 -1.74 -0.22 -1.52
C ALA A 4 -2.59 0.43 -0.41
N VAL A 5 -1.96 0.78 0.71
CA VAL A 5 -2.63 1.46 1.83
C VAL A 5 -2.24 2.93 1.78
N PHE A 6 -3.15 3.78 1.32
CA PHE A 6 -2.87 5.18 1.06
C PHE A 6 -3.97 6.12 1.55
N ASN A 7 -3.56 7.21 2.15
CA ASN A 7 -4.35 8.42 2.39
C ASN A 7 -3.39 9.60 2.58
N GLN A 8 -3.75 10.76 2.05
CA GLN A 8 -2.97 11.99 2.17
C GLN A 8 -2.90 12.52 3.61
N LYS A 9 -3.80 12.08 4.48
CA LYS A 9 -3.81 12.45 5.89
C LYS A 9 -2.83 11.58 6.68
N GLY A 10 -2.02 12.21 7.53
CA GLY A 10 -1.16 11.51 8.50
C GLY A 10 -1.96 10.93 9.66
N GLY A 11 -1.45 9.86 10.31
CA GLY A 11 -2.02 9.32 11.53
C GLY A 11 -3.34 8.52 11.39
N VAL A 12 -3.78 8.22 10.17
CA VAL A 12 -5.01 7.44 9.90
C VAL A 12 -4.81 5.92 9.99
N GLY A 13 -3.63 5.44 10.36
CA GLY A 13 -3.35 4.02 10.55
C GLY A 13 -2.88 3.29 9.29
N LYS A 14 -2.26 3.94 8.30
CA LYS A 14 -1.72 3.29 7.10
C LYS A 14 -0.75 2.16 7.44
N THR A 15 0.36 2.47 8.09
CA THR A 15 1.39 1.52 8.52
C THR A 15 0.83 0.41 9.41
N THR A 16 -0.02 0.79 10.35
CA THR A 16 -0.70 -0.15 11.27
C THR A 16 -1.58 -1.13 10.50
N THR A 17 -2.33 -0.65 9.50
CA THR A 17 -3.19 -1.49 8.67
C THR A 17 -2.36 -2.42 7.79
N THR A 18 -1.28 -1.92 7.19
CA THR A 18 -0.33 -2.71 6.38
C THR A 18 0.24 -3.88 7.20
N LEU A 19 0.76 -3.60 8.40
CA LEU A 19 1.33 -4.61 9.29
C LEU A 19 0.30 -5.67 9.68
N ASN A 20 -0.86 -5.25 10.15
CA ASN A 20 -1.84 -6.18 10.70
C ASN A 20 -2.58 -7.00 9.63
N LEU A 21 -2.74 -6.49 8.41
CA LEU A 21 -3.23 -7.30 7.29
C LEU A 21 -2.20 -8.35 6.86
N ALA A 22 -0.92 -8.03 6.87
CA ALA A 22 0.14 -9.01 6.63
C ALA A 22 0.14 -10.09 7.70
N ALA A 23 0.06 -9.73 8.99
CA ALA A 23 -0.03 -10.68 10.08
C ALA A 23 -1.29 -11.57 9.98
N ALA A 24 -2.44 -11.02 9.60
CA ALA A 24 -3.66 -11.79 9.36
C ALA A 24 -3.46 -12.80 8.19
N THR A 25 -2.73 -12.42 7.15
CA THR A 25 -2.38 -13.32 6.04
C THR A 25 -1.54 -14.50 6.52
N VAL A 26 -0.55 -14.26 7.40
CA VAL A 26 0.29 -15.34 7.97
C VAL A 26 -0.55 -16.30 8.82
N ARG A 27 -1.47 -15.77 9.60
CA ARG A 27 -2.39 -16.59 10.41
C ARG A 27 -3.29 -17.49 9.56
N ASP A 28 -3.56 -17.10 8.33
CA ASP A 28 -4.29 -17.91 7.34
C ASP A 28 -3.36 -18.81 6.48
N GLY A 29 -2.10 -18.96 6.88
CA GLY A 29 -1.11 -19.81 6.23
C GLY A 29 -0.42 -19.19 5.01
N GLY A 30 -0.65 -17.92 4.72
CA GLY A 30 0.00 -17.19 3.62
C GLY A 30 1.39 -16.66 3.99
N GLN A 31 2.13 -16.21 2.99
CA GLN A 31 3.45 -15.58 3.14
C GLN A 31 3.46 -14.20 2.45
N PRO A 32 2.96 -13.15 3.08
CA PRO A 32 2.84 -11.85 2.46
C PRO A 32 4.19 -11.18 2.21
N LEU A 33 4.19 -10.27 1.25
CA LEU A 33 5.26 -9.32 1.01
C LEU A 33 4.80 -7.93 1.44
N LEU A 34 5.60 -7.25 2.24
CA LEU A 34 5.38 -5.86 2.63
C LEU A 34 6.38 -4.97 1.91
N LEU A 35 5.95 -3.82 1.44
CA LEU A 35 6.80 -2.75 0.93
C LEU A 35 6.56 -1.48 1.74
N ASP A 36 7.63 -0.85 2.21
CA ASP A 36 7.56 0.43 2.89
C ASP A 36 7.96 1.55 1.90
N LEU A 37 6.99 2.31 1.40
CA LEU A 37 7.20 3.47 0.52
C LEU A 37 7.16 4.80 1.28
N ASP A 38 7.12 4.79 2.62
CA ASP A 38 7.18 6.01 3.41
C ASP A 38 8.63 6.32 3.82
N PRO A 39 9.23 7.44 3.37
CA PRO A 39 10.56 7.86 3.81
C PRO A 39 10.70 8.07 5.33
N GLN A 40 9.60 8.08 6.08
CA GLN A 40 9.62 8.10 7.54
C GLN A 40 10.07 6.78 8.16
N CYS A 41 10.13 5.69 7.37
CA CYS A 41 10.62 4.37 7.76
C CYS A 41 9.83 3.72 8.92
N HIS A 42 8.57 4.09 9.13
CA HIS A 42 7.81 3.59 10.28
C HIS A 42 7.62 2.08 10.21
N LEU A 43 7.23 1.53 9.06
CA LEU A 43 7.09 0.07 8.90
C LEU A 43 8.44 -0.62 8.99
N SER A 44 9.46 -0.09 8.32
CA SER A 44 10.81 -0.66 8.27
C SER A 44 11.54 -0.67 9.62
N SER A 45 11.14 0.21 10.53
CA SER A 45 11.75 0.30 11.88
C SER A 45 11.15 -0.69 12.89
N ILE A 46 10.03 -1.33 12.58
CA ILE A 46 9.39 -2.29 13.50
C ILE A 46 10.27 -3.54 13.69
N PRO A 47 10.77 -4.23 12.63
CA PRO A 47 11.68 -5.33 12.83
C PRO A 47 13.10 -4.85 13.17
N ASN A 48 13.67 -5.32 14.28
CA ASN A 48 15.02 -4.96 14.71
C ASN A 48 16.14 -5.44 13.77
N ALA A 49 15.85 -6.37 12.87
CA ALA A 49 16.85 -7.12 12.12
C ALA A 49 17.10 -6.61 10.70
N VAL A 50 16.37 -5.60 10.22
CA VAL A 50 16.51 -5.11 8.86
C VAL A 50 17.52 -3.97 8.80
N PRO A 51 18.64 -4.14 8.08
CA PRO A 51 19.62 -3.07 7.94
C PRO A 51 19.02 -1.87 7.20
N LEU A 52 19.06 -0.69 7.79
CA LEU A 52 18.65 0.56 7.15
C LEU A 52 19.75 1.12 6.23
N ASP A 53 20.24 0.30 5.31
CA ASP A 53 21.18 0.72 4.27
C ASP A 53 20.39 1.21 3.04
N SER A 54 20.69 2.42 2.58
CA SER A 54 20.04 3.01 1.42
C SER A 54 20.14 2.15 0.16
N SER A 55 21.28 1.50 -0.06
CA SER A 55 21.49 0.64 -1.24
C SER A 55 20.73 -0.69 -1.16
N ARG A 56 20.32 -1.12 0.04
CA ARG A 56 19.57 -2.36 0.32
C ARG A 56 18.10 -2.08 0.64
N SER A 57 17.58 -0.95 0.21
CA SER A 57 16.21 -0.48 0.40
C SER A 57 15.55 -0.14 -0.93
N LEU A 58 14.27 0.22 -0.90
CA LEU A 58 13.56 0.74 -2.08
C LEU A 58 14.27 1.94 -2.73
N PHE A 59 15.07 2.71 -1.99
CA PHE A 59 15.89 3.75 -2.60
C PHE A 59 16.90 3.16 -3.61
N GLY A 60 17.53 2.02 -3.29
CA GLY A 60 18.40 1.29 -4.22
C GLY A 60 17.68 0.78 -5.47
N PHE A 61 16.42 0.36 -5.34
CA PHE A 61 15.57 0.01 -6.49
C PHE A 61 15.34 1.22 -7.43
N TYR A 62 15.00 2.38 -6.88
CA TYR A 62 14.78 3.57 -7.69
C TYR A 62 16.08 4.12 -8.28
N GLN A 63 17.14 4.25 -7.48
CA GLN A 63 18.38 4.90 -7.87
C GLN A 63 19.27 4.01 -8.74
N SER A 64 19.44 2.74 -8.38
CA SER A 64 20.46 1.86 -8.96
C SER A 64 19.87 0.66 -9.70
N ALA A 65 18.57 0.67 -10.01
CA ALA A 65 17.84 -0.38 -10.71
C ALA A 65 18.06 -1.80 -10.10
N ARG A 66 18.27 -1.89 -8.79
CA ARG A 66 18.35 -3.18 -8.10
C ARG A 66 17.03 -3.92 -8.21
N SER A 67 17.06 -5.23 -8.38
CA SER A 67 15.85 -6.04 -8.39
C SER A 67 15.19 -6.06 -7.00
N LEU A 68 13.86 -6.09 -6.93
CA LEU A 68 13.13 -6.18 -5.67
C LEU A 68 13.46 -7.48 -4.91
N GLU A 69 13.80 -8.56 -5.63
CA GLU A 69 14.22 -9.82 -5.04
C GLU A 69 15.45 -9.65 -4.13
N THR A 70 16.48 -8.93 -4.61
CA THR A 70 17.72 -8.71 -3.84
C THR A 70 17.55 -7.78 -2.64
N LEU A 71 16.44 -7.04 -2.60
CA LEU A 71 16.09 -6.12 -1.52
C LEU A 71 15.11 -6.71 -0.51
N THR A 72 14.65 -7.94 -0.76
CA THR A 72 13.68 -8.61 0.09
C THR A 72 14.38 -9.23 1.30
N HIS A 73 13.86 -8.94 2.49
CA HIS A 73 14.31 -9.48 3.77
C HIS A 73 13.23 -10.33 4.41
N ALA A 74 13.60 -11.44 5.03
CA ALA A 74 12.67 -12.20 5.86
C ALA A 74 12.30 -11.40 7.12
N TRP A 75 11.03 -11.42 7.46
CA TRP A 75 10.51 -10.90 8.73
C TRP A 75 9.75 -12.02 9.43
N GLU A 76 10.41 -12.62 10.41
CA GLU A 76 9.89 -13.76 11.13
C GLU A 76 8.49 -13.46 11.71
N GLY A 77 7.54 -14.38 11.52
CA GLY A 77 6.16 -14.24 11.95
C GLY A 77 5.27 -13.30 11.12
N ILE A 78 5.85 -12.51 10.19
CA ILE A 78 5.10 -11.55 9.36
C ILE A 78 5.22 -11.85 7.86
N GLY A 79 6.32 -12.48 7.43
CA GLY A 79 6.54 -12.80 6.01
C GLY A 79 7.83 -12.18 5.45
N ARG A 80 7.73 -11.32 4.44
CA ARG A 80 8.90 -10.69 3.80
C ARG A 80 8.70 -9.17 3.74
N LEU A 81 9.78 -8.42 3.88
CA LEU A 81 9.79 -6.95 3.82
C LEU A 81 10.82 -6.45 2.80
N ILE A 82 10.40 -5.52 1.95
CA ILE A 82 11.30 -4.65 1.22
C ILE A 82 11.32 -3.30 1.95
N PRO A 83 12.42 -2.97 2.65
CA PRO A 83 12.48 -1.81 3.52
C PRO A 83 12.66 -0.52 2.74
N THR A 84 12.30 0.58 3.37
CA THR A 84 12.59 1.93 2.91
C THR A 84 13.89 2.47 3.51
N HIS A 85 14.27 3.67 3.06
CA HIS A 85 15.31 4.50 3.64
C HIS A 85 14.93 5.98 3.51
N GLN A 86 15.34 6.84 4.44
CA GLN A 86 15.00 8.27 4.43
C GLN A 86 15.37 8.97 3.11
N GLN A 87 16.40 8.51 2.40
CA GLN A 87 16.76 9.04 1.09
C GLN A 87 15.70 8.80 0.00
N LEU A 88 14.72 7.94 0.24
CA LEU A 88 13.62 7.70 -0.68
C LEU A 88 12.83 8.99 -0.99
N ILE A 89 12.83 9.96 -0.09
CA ILE A 89 12.25 11.30 -0.31
C ILE A 89 12.82 12.01 -1.55
N LYS A 90 14.06 11.67 -1.95
CA LYS A 90 14.72 12.27 -3.10
C LYS A 90 14.16 11.78 -4.44
N VAL A 91 13.41 10.68 -4.45
CA VAL A 91 12.88 10.07 -5.68
C VAL A 91 12.01 11.06 -6.44
N ASP A 92 11.16 11.84 -5.76
CA ASP A 92 10.30 12.84 -6.38
C ASP A 92 11.09 13.96 -7.09
N SER A 93 12.27 14.30 -6.58
CA SER A 93 13.12 15.36 -7.16
C SER A 93 14.09 14.85 -8.23
N ILE A 94 14.56 13.60 -8.12
CA ILE A 94 15.60 13.04 -8.99
C ILE A 94 15.00 12.50 -10.30
N PHE A 95 13.86 11.78 -10.23
CA PHE A 95 13.42 10.96 -11.35
C PHE A 95 12.33 11.60 -12.22
N GLY A 96 11.93 12.82 -11.94
CA GLY A 96 10.92 13.52 -12.74
C GLY A 96 9.54 12.84 -12.68
N LYS A 97 8.66 13.22 -13.63
CA LYS A 97 7.24 12.81 -13.62
C LYS A 97 6.83 12.05 -14.88
N GLY A 98 7.78 11.43 -15.58
CA GLY A 98 7.49 10.70 -16.82
C GLY A 98 6.74 9.38 -16.59
N PRO A 99 6.03 8.85 -17.61
CA PRO A 99 5.25 7.60 -17.46
C PRO A 99 6.11 6.39 -17.05
N ALA A 100 7.36 6.34 -17.47
CA ALA A 100 8.28 5.24 -17.13
C ALA A 100 8.53 5.13 -15.64
N ILE A 101 8.71 6.26 -14.93
CA ILE A 101 8.93 6.22 -13.48
C ILE A 101 7.67 5.81 -12.73
N LEU A 102 6.48 6.19 -13.21
CA LEU A 102 5.21 5.86 -12.55
C LEU A 102 4.89 4.36 -12.59
N ASN A 103 5.36 3.65 -13.63
CA ASN A 103 5.16 2.20 -13.76
C ASN A 103 6.32 1.36 -13.18
N LYS A 104 7.39 2.01 -12.69
CA LYS A 104 8.61 1.30 -12.27
C LYS A 104 8.34 0.25 -11.20
N LEU A 105 7.56 0.58 -10.17
CA LEU A 105 7.24 -0.38 -9.10
C LEU A 105 6.41 -1.55 -9.62
N ARG A 106 5.42 -1.28 -10.48
CA ARG A 106 4.60 -2.32 -11.10
C ARG A 106 5.46 -3.31 -11.87
N THR A 107 6.33 -2.80 -12.75
CA THR A 107 7.27 -3.64 -13.53
C THR A 107 8.20 -4.44 -12.61
N GLY A 108 8.71 -3.83 -11.53
CA GLY A 108 9.55 -4.53 -10.56
C GLY A 108 8.83 -5.65 -9.82
N LEU A 109 7.56 -5.43 -9.45
CA LEU A 109 6.72 -6.45 -8.80
C LEU A 109 6.29 -7.56 -9.78
N ASP A 110 6.03 -7.22 -11.04
CA ASP A 110 5.72 -8.22 -12.07
C ASP A 110 6.93 -9.14 -12.29
N ALA A 111 8.14 -8.58 -12.39
CA ALA A 111 9.38 -9.36 -12.48
C ALA A 111 9.63 -10.23 -11.24
N LEU A 112 9.32 -9.72 -10.03
CA LEU A 112 9.45 -10.50 -8.79
C LEU A 112 8.49 -11.69 -8.77
N ASP A 113 7.24 -11.50 -9.21
CA ASP A 113 6.24 -12.58 -9.26
C ASP A 113 6.66 -13.69 -10.24
N GLU A 114 7.40 -13.36 -11.31
CA GLU A 114 7.94 -14.33 -12.27
C GLU A 114 9.09 -15.17 -11.71
N THR A 115 9.87 -14.65 -10.77
CA THR A 115 11.05 -15.36 -10.19
C THR A 115 10.67 -16.45 -9.20
N ILE A 116 9.43 -16.48 -8.69
CA ILE A 116 9.00 -17.42 -7.66
C ILE A 116 7.78 -18.22 -8.15
N PRO A 117 7.95 -19.24 -9.01
CA PRO A 117 6.86 -20.05 -9.50
C PRO A 117 6.09 -20.73 -8.35
N GLY A 118 4.77 -20.62 -8.35
CA GLY A 118 3.90 -21.19 -7.31
C GLY A 118 3.67 -20.30 -6.07
N GLN A 119 4.38 -19.20 -5.93
CA GLN A 119 4.14 -18.20 -4.88
C GLN A 119 3.40 -16.94 -5.38
N ALA A 120 3.02 -16.89 -6.66
CA ALA A 120 2.32 -15.75 -7.28
C ALA A 120 0.93 -15.45 -6.68
N ALA A 121 0.43 -16.27 -5.76
CA ALA A 121 -0.84 -16.07 -5.04
C ALA A 121 -0.67 -15.29 -3.72
N GLN A 122 0.50 -14.74 -3.44
CA GLN A 122 0.75 -14.08 -2.16
C GLN A 122 0.25 -12.64 -2.15
N ASN A 123 -0.32 -12.23 -1.01
CA ASN A 123 -0.72 -10.85 -0.81
C ASN A 123 0.52 -9.96 -0.69
N THR A 124 0.54 -8.87 -1.44
CA THR A 124 1.55 -7.81 -1.32
C THR A 124 0.89 -6.58 -0.74
N PHE A 125 1.42 -6.07 0.37
CA PHE A 125 0.93 -4.87 1.04
C PHE A 125 1.94 -3.74 0.88
N ILE A 126 1.47 -2.58 0.42
CA ILE A 126 2.32 -1.42 0.14
C ILE A 126 1.92 -0.30 1.10
N ASP A 127 2.78 0.00 2.07
CA ASP A 127 2.62 1.15 2.97
C ASP A 127 3.06 2.44 2.27
N CYS A 128 2.17 3.43 2.20
CA CYS A 128 2.40 4.64 1.42
C CYS A 128 2.61 5.87 2.31
N CYS A 129 3.48 6.77 1.86
CA CYS A 129 3.63 8.10 2.44
C CYS A 129 2.35 8.94 2.32
N PRO A 130 2.15 9.96 3.20
CA PRO A 130 0.92 10.74 3.25
C PRO A 130 0.85 11.90 2.26
N TYR A 131 1.51 11.81 1.11
CA TYR A 131 1.45 12.85 0.06
C TYR A 131 1.36 12.23 -1.33
N VAL A 132 0.79 13.00 -2.28
CA VAL A 132 0.72 12.60 -3.69
C VAL A 132 2.02 12.99 -4.37
N GLY A 133 2.83 12.00 -4.68
CA GLY A 133 4.12 12.12 -5.37
C GLY A 133 4.44 10.87 -6.16
N VAL A 134 5.65 10.80 -6.72
CA VAL A 134 6.09 9.64 -7.51
C VAL A 134 5.91 8.32 -6.76
N LEU A 135 6.22 8.30 -5.46
CA LEU A 135 6.14 7.09 -4.64
C LEU A 135 4.70 6.58 -4.48
N SER A 136 3.78 7.45 -4.06
CA SER A 136 2.36 7.05 -3.90
C SER A 136 1.71 6.73 -5.25
N LEU A 137 2.07 7.44 -6.32
CA LEU A 137 1.61 7.11 -7.67
C LEU A 137 2.12 5.74 -8.12
N ASN A 138 3.38 5.38 -7.83
CA ASN A 138 3.90 4.04 -8.10
C ASN A 138 3.11 2.96 -7.36
N ALA A 139 2.74 3.19 -6.08
CA ALA A 139 1.90 2.26 -5.34
C ALA A 139 0.51 2.11 -5.97
N ILE A 140 -0.15 3.22 -6.31
CA ILE A 140 -1.47 3.24 -6.92
C ILE A 140 -1.45 2.56 -8.30
N PHE A 141 -0.39 2.76 -9.08
CA PHE A 141 -0.24 2.14 -10.41
C PHE A 141 0.06 0.64 -10.33
N ALA A 142 0.73 0.20 -9.26
CA ALA A 142 1.11 -1.19 -9.05
C ALA A 142 0.02 -2.03 -8.35
N CYS A 143 -0.93 -1.42 -7.64
CA CYS A 143 -1.90 -2.16 -6.84
C CYS A 143 -3.09 -2.68 -7.67
N ASP A 144 -3.66 -3.78 -7.19
CA ASP A 144 -4.97 -4.29 -7.62
C ASP A 144 -6.10 -3.61 -6.84
N LEU A 145 -5.85 -3.29 -5.55
CA LEU A 145 -6.79 -2.64 -4.63
C LEU A 145 -6.11 -1.50 -3.89
N LEU A 146 -6.74 -0.34 -3.85
CA LEU A 146 -6.35 0.79 -3.01
C LEU A 146 -7.21 0.80 -1.74
N LEU A 147 -6.60 0.52 -0.59
CA LEU A 147 -7.24 0.61 0.71
C LEU A 147 -6.99 1.99 1.31
N ILE A 148 -8.07 2.71 1.63
CA ILE A 148 -8.03 4.10 2.07
C ILE A 148 -8.49 4.18 3.53
N PRO A 149 -7.58 4.13 4.52
CA PRO A 149 -7.96 4.27 5.92
C PRO A 149 -8.41 5.71 6.21
N ILE A 150 -9.57 5.82 6.86
CA ILE A 150 -10.23 7.07 7.24
C ILE A 150 -10.43 7.05 8.76
N SER A 151 -9.74 7.93 9.49
CA SER A 151 -9.97 8.09 10.94
C SER A 151 -11.26 8.85 11.20
N THR A 152 -12.01 8.49 12.25
CA THR A 152 -13.30 9.12 12.57
C THR A 152 -13.13 10.44 13.33
N ASP A 153 -12.64 11.46 12.63
CA ASP A 153 -12.48 12.83 13.11
C ASP A 153 -13.09 13.86 12.14
N TYR A 154 -13.16 15.10 12.56
CA TYR A 154 -13.85 16.18 11.83
C TYR A 154 -13.43 16.34 10.35
N LEU A 155 -12.17 16.06 10.01
CA LEU A 155 -11.66 16.25 8.64
C LEU A 155 -11.76 14.98 7.75
N SER A 156 -12.37 13.93 8.25
CA SER A 156 -12.36 12.61 7.61
C SER A 156 -13.11 12.58 6.27
N LEU A 157 -14.28 13.23 6.22
CA LEU A 157 -15.06 13.33 5.00
C LEU A 157 -14.34 14.15 3.92
N GLN A 158 -13.70 15.25 4.32
CA GLN A 158 -12.89 16.05 3.40
C GLN A 158 -11.71 15.24 2.83
N ALA A 159 -11.07 14.42 3.65
CA ALA A 159 -9.99 13.54 3.20
C ALA A 159 -10.48 12.49 2.20
N ALA A 160 -11.68 11.91 2.41
CA ALA A 160 -12.29 10.97 1.47
C ALA A 160 -12.65 11.66 0.15
N ASP A 161 -13.27 12.84 0.18
CA ASP A 161 -13.61 13.63 -1.00
C ASP A 161 -12.34 14.03 -1.79
N GLN A 162 -11.26 14.41 -1.09
CA GLN A 162 -9.99 14.74 -1.73
C GLN A 162 -9.38 13.52 -2.42
N MET A 163 -9.44 12.35 -1.79
CA MET A 163 -8.99 11.09 -2.42
C MET A 163 -9.78 10.79 -3.68
N THR A 164 -11.09 10.88 -3.64
CA THR A 164 -11.96 10.66 -4.81
C THR A 164 -11.57 11.57 -5.97
N ARG A 165 -11.33 12.87 -5.71
CA ARG A 165 -10.87 13.82 -6.74
C ARG A 165 -9.51 13.46 -7.30
N THR A 166 -8.57 13.05 -6.43
CA THR A 166 -7.22 12.61 -6.86
C THR A 166 -7.33 11.40 -7.78
N LEU A 167 -8.13 10.40 -7.41
CA LEU A 167 -8.32 9.19 -8.21
C LEU A 167 -8.99 9.49 -9.56
N ALA A 168 -9.99 10.37 -9.59
CA ALA A 168 -10.65 10.80 -10.83
C ALA A 168 -9.67 11.42 -11.85
N ILE A 169 -8.60 12.07 -11.38
CA ILE A 169 -7.53 12.62 -12.24
C ILE A 169 -6.59 11.50 -12.73
N LEU A 170 -6.37 10.47 -11.93
CA LEU A 170 -5.42 9.40 -12.24
C LEU A 170 -6.00 8.29 -13.12
N GLU A 171 -7.29 7.98 -12.98
CA GLU A 171 -7.95 6.89 -13.72
C GLU A 171 -7.86 7.04 -15.25
N PRO A 172 -8.02 8.24 -15.86
CA PRO A 172 -7.80 8.43 -17.30
C PRO A 172 -6.35 8.16 -17.73
N VAL A 173 -5.36 8.49 -16.87
CA VAL A 173 -3.94 8.25 -17.16
C VAL A 173 -3.64 6.75 -17.12
N LEU A 174 -4.23 6.04 -16.17
CA LEU A 174 -4.12 4.59 -16.02
C LEU A 174 -4.93 3.81 -17.05
N LYS A 175 -5.87 4.46 -17.75
CA LYS A 175 -6.85 3.83 -18.64
C LYS A 175 -7.64 2.69 -17.97
N ARG A 176 -7.78 2.74 -16.65
CA ARG A 176 -8.57 1.80 -15.85
C ARG A 176 -9.13 2.49 -14.61
N ARG A 177 -10.26 1.98 -14.11
CA ARG A 177 -10.74 2.33 -12.77
C ARG A 177 -9.79 1.76 -11.72
N ILE A 178 -9.51 2.54 -10.68
CA ILE A 178 -8.76 2.09 -9.51
C ILE A 178 -9.76 1.50 -8.54
N GLU A 179 -9.67 0.17 -8.35
CA GLU A 179 -10.48 -0.51 -7.34
C GLU A 179 -10.08 0.01 -5.96
N ARG A 180 -11.06 0.41 -5.15
CA ARG A 180 -10.81 1.08 -3.87
C ARG A 180 -11.78 0.64 -2.80
N ARG A 181 -11.31 0.71 -1.54
CA ARG A 181 -12.15 0.51 -0.35
C ARG A 181 -11.78 1.55 0.70
N TYR A 182 -12.78 2.18 1.28
CA TYR A 182 -12.64 3.09 2.42
C TYR A 182 -12.78 2.30 3.71
N LEU A 183 -11.75 2.35 4.56
CA LEU A 183 -11.68 1.66 5.84
C LEU A 183 -11.80 2.66 6.97
N LEU A 184 -12.86 2.59 7.77
CA LEU A 184 -12.97 3.37 9.01
C LEU A 184 -11.99 2.85 10.05
N THR A 185 -11.15 3.74 10.56
CA THR A 185 -10.16 3.44 11.60
C THR A 185 -10.34 4.35 12.80
N ARG A 186 -9.77 3.94 13.96
CA ARG A 186 -9.92 4.68 15.22
C ARG A 186 -11.39 4.96 15.56
N PHE A 187 -12.24 3.98 15.27
CA PHE A 187 -13.67 4.09 15.42
C PHE A 187 -14.06 3.94 16.90
N ASP A 188 -14.63 4.98 17.48
CA ASP A 188 -15.16 4.93 18.84
C ASP A 188 -16.70 4.97 18.81
N ARG A 189 -17.33 3.82 19.06
CA ARG A 189 -18.80 3.65 19.07
C ARG A 189 -19.52 4.52 20.10
N ARG A 190 -18.81 5.06 21.10
CA ARG A 190 -19.37 5.96 22.10
C ARG A 190 -19.49 7.40 21.61
N ARG A 191 -18.83 7.72 20.48
CA ARG A 191 -18.81 9.06 19.92
C ARG A 191 -19.83 9.12 18.78
N LYS A 192 -20.90 9.93 18.95
CA LYS A 192 -21.85 10.19 17.89
C LYS A 192 -21.21 10.63 16.58
N MET A 193 -20.14 11.42 16.64
CA MET A 193 -19.40 11.84 15.47
C MET A 193 -18.87 10.65 14.65
N SER A 194 -18.47 9.54 15.28
CA SER A 194 -18.01 8.35 14.55
C SER A 194 -19.13 7.73 13.73
N GLU A 195 -20.33 7.61 14.32
CA GLU A 195 -21.53 7.10 13.64
C GLU A 195 -21.95 8.03 12.51
N ASP A 196 -22.01 9.36 12.77
CA ASP A 196 -22.37 10.35 11.74
C ASP A 196 -21.39 10.32 10.55
N ILE A 197 -20.10 10.08 10.78
CA ILE A 197 -19.09 9.94 9.71
C ILE A 197 -19.29 8.64 8.95
N GLU A 198 -19.55 7.53 9.63
CA GLU A 198 -19.83 6.24 9.00
C GLU A 198 -21.03 6.34 8.09
N ASP A 199 -22.15 6.87 8.58
CA ASP A 199 -23.39 7.03 7.81
C ASP A 199 -23.17 7.89 6.55
N GLN A 200 -22.45 9.00 6.69
CA GLN A 200 -22.17 9.88 5.55
C GLN A 200 -21.22 9.21 4.53
N LEU A 201 -20.22 8.44 4.97
CA LEU A 201 -19.34 7.71 4.07
C LEU A 201 -20.12 6.61 3.33
N ARG A 202 -20.94 5.83 4.04
CA ARG A 202 -21.80 4.79 3.43
C ARG A 202 -22.80 5.38 2.44
N GLN A 203 -23.40 6.52 2.76
CA GLN A 203 -24.29 7.20 1.85
C GLN A 203 -23.61 7.69 0.56
N ARG A 204 -22.33 8.11 0.64
CA ARG A 204 -21.58 8.67 -0.50
C ARG A 204 -20.89 7.62 -1.36
N TYR A 205 -20.34 6.58 -0.74
CA TYR A 205 -19.45 5.62 -1.36
C TYR A 205 -19.97 4.18 -1.34
N GLU A 206 -21.13 3.97 -0.72
CA GLU A 206 -21.90 2.71 -0.75
C GLU A 206 -21.01 1.47 -0.52
N GLU A 207 -20.91 0.61 -1.53
CA GLU A 207 -20.16 -0.64 -1.47
C GLU A 207 -18.64 -0.45 -1.44
N GLU A 208 -18.13 0.76 -1.73
CA GLU A 208 -16.71 1.06 -1.60
C GLU A 208 -16.29 1.21 -0.12
N VAL A 209 -17.22 1.33 0.82
CA VAL A 209 -16.92 1.36 2.27
C VAL A 209 -16.84 -0.06 2.80
N CYS A 210 -15.75 -0.40 3.49
CA CYS A 210 -15.63 -1.69 4.16
C CYS A 210 -16.76 -1.89 5.17
N ALA A 211 -17.31 -3.10 5.25
CA ALA A 211 -18.27 -3.47 6.29
C ALA A 211 -17.59 -3.46 7.66
N THR A 212 -16.32 -3.90 7.70
CA THR A 212 -15.48 -3.91 8.89
C THR A 212 -14.97 -2.51 9.22
N VAL A 213 -15.04 -2.14 10.51
CA VAL A 213 -14.39 -0.94 11.06
C VAL A 213 -13.28 -1.36 12.04
N ILE A 214 -12.20 -0.59 12.12
CA ILE A 214 -11.14 -0.80 13.11
C ILE A 214 -11.40 0.12 14.30
N ALA A 215 -11.81 -0.48 15.40
CA ALA A 215 -12.08 0.25 16.64
C ALA A 215 -10.81 0.91 17.20
N GLU A 216 -10.97 2.06 17.87
CA GLU A 216 -9.86 2.63 18.65
C GLU A 216 -9.48 1.65 19.76
N ASN A 217 -8.22 1.18 19.75
CA ASN A 217 -7.78 0.09 20.60
C ASN A 217 -6.32 0.27 21.02
N VAL A 218 -6.09 0.19 22.32
CA VAL A 218 -4.75 0.37 22.92
C VAL A 218 -3.76 -0.68 22.41
N SER A 219 -4.19 -1.95 22.29
CA SER A 219 -3.29 -3.01 21.81
C SER A 219 -2.82 -2.77 20.39
N VAL A 220 -3.65 -2.18 19.50
CA VAL A 220 -3.25 -1.78 18.15
C VAL A 220 -2.23 -0.64 18.17
N ALA A 221 -2.39 0.31 19.09
CA ALA A 221 -1.48 1.45 19.21
C ALA A 221 -0.11 1.06 19.79
N GLU A 222 -0.09 0.10 20.72
CA GLU A 222 1.12 -0.32 21.43
C GLU A 222 1.94 -1.38 20.67
N SER A 223 1.31 -2.22 19.84
CA SER A 223 1.98 -3.35 19.19
C SER A 223 3.22 -2.93 18.37
N PRO A 224 3.25 -1.83 17.59
CA PRO A 224 4.45 -1.42 16.87
C PRO A 224 5.61 -1.03 17.80
N ALA A 225 5.30 -0.40 18.95
CA ALA A 225 6.32 -0.07 19.96
C ALA A 225 6.92 -1.32 20.62
N ARG A 226 6.20 -2.44 20.59
CA ARG A 226 6.65 -3.78 21.02
C ARG A 226 7.28 -4.58 19.87
N GLN A 227 7.46 -3.95 18.70
CA GLN A 227 8.06 -4.55 17.49
C GLN A 227 7.30 -5.76 16.95
N CYS A 228 6.00 -5.79 17.14
CA CYS A 228 5.12 -6.87 16.71
C CYS A 228 3.78 -6.34 16.17
N ASP A 229 3.01 -7.23 15.59
CA ASP A 229 1.64 -7.02 15.19
C ASP A 229 0.65 -7.15 16.38
N VAL A 230 -0.61 -6.80 16.16
CA VAL A 230 -1.63 -6.85 17.20
C VAL A 230 -1.95 -8.27 17.65
N PHE A 231 -1.83 -9.26 16.77
CA PHE A 231 -2.15 -10.65 17.13
C PHE A 231 -1.07 -11.25 18.04
N THR A 232 0.20 -10.92 17.77
CA THR A 232 1.31 -11.31 18.64
C THR A 232 1.26 -10.56 19.97
N HIS A 233 0.90 -9.27 19.96
CA HIS A 233 0.81 -8.46 21.17
C HIS A 233 -0.37 -8.86 22.05
N ASN A 234 -1.58 -8.98 21.46
CA ASN A 234 -2.80 -9.34 22.18
C ASN A 234 -3.84 -9.93 21.22
N ALA A 235 -3.76 -11.24 20.98
CA ALA A 235 -4.65 -11.96 20.06
C ALA A 235 -6.13 -11.90 20.42
N SER A 236 -6.46 -11.66 21.71
CA SER A 236 -7.83 -11.56 22.19
C SER A 236 -8.41 -10.15 22.14
N SER A 237 -7.61 -9.15 21.73
CA SER A 237 -8.05 -7.76 21.66
C SER A 237 -9.14 -7.55 20.59
N GLN A 238 -9.93 -6.48 20.74
CA GLN A 238 -10.89 -6.09 19.71
C GLN A 238 -10.15 -5.75 18.39
N GLY A 239 -9.01 -5.07 18.47
CA GLY A 239 -8.23 -4.73 17.28
C GLY A 239 -7.74 -5.96 16.50
N ALA A 240 -7.34 -7.05 17.18
CA ALA A 240 -7.01 -8.31 16.52
C ALA A 240 -8.22 -8.90 15.78
N ARG A 241 -9.38 -8.90 16.41
CA ARG A 241 -10.63 -9.37 15.77
C ARG A 241 -11.01 -8.51 14.56
N ASP A 242 -10.91 -7.19 14.69
CA ASP A 242 -11.25 -6.27 13.61
C ASP A 242 -10.33 -6.48 12.38
N TYR A 243 -9.01 -6.61 12.59
CA TYR A 243 -8.08 -6.87 11.47
C TYR A 243 -8.28 -8.26 10.85
N GLN A 244 -8.63 -9.28 11.65
CA GLN A 244 -8.98 -10.59 11.11
C GLN A 244 -10.25 -10.50 10.24
N SER A 245 -11.29 -9.79 10.72
CA SER A 245 -12.53 -9.58 9.97
C SER A 245 -12.29 -8.81 8.67
N LEU A 246 -11.48 -7.74 8.71
CA LEU A 246 -11.09 -6.97 7.54
C LEU A 246 -10.36 -7.85 6.51
N TYR A 247 -9.42 -8.68 6.96
CA TYR A 247 -8.71 -9.59 6.07
C TYR A 247 -9.67 -10.54 5.34
N ILE A 248 -10.59 -11.17 6.08
CA ILE A 248 -11.60 -12.07 5.52
C ILE A 248 -12.51 -11.32 4.52
N GLU A 249 -12.96 -10.12 4.85
CA GLU A 249 -13.77 -9.28 3.97
C GLU A 249 -13.07 -9.00 2.64
N LEU A 250 -11.80 -8.59 2.70
CA LEU A 250 -11.01 -8.26 1.50
C LEU A 250 -10.74 -9.51 0.63
N GLN A 251 -10.49 -10.66 1.25
CA GLN A 251 -10.28 -11.93 0.51
C GLN A 251 -11.57 -12.40 -0.15
N THR A 252 -12.69 -12.33 0.53
CA THR A 252 -13.99 -12.77 -0.01
C THR A 252 -14.38 -11.93 -1.23
N LYS A 253 -14.23 -10.61 -1.16
CA LYS A 253 -14.50 -9.72 -2.30
C LYS A 253 -13.54 -9.96 -3.45
N ALA A 254 -12.24 -10.13 -3.18
CA ALA A 254 -11.25 -10.44 -4.22
C ALA A 254 -11.54 -11.74 -4.95
N LEU A 255 -12.01 -12.79 -4.26
CA LEU A 255 -12.42 -14.04 -4.87
C LEU A 255 -13.66 -13.89 -5.76
N LEU A 256 -14.60 -13.04 -5.38
CA LEU A 256 -15.82 -12.77 -6.14
C LEU A 256 -15.54 -11.90 -7.38
N GLU A 257 -14.53 -11.05 -7.33
CA GLU A 257 -14.15 -10.09 -8.39
C GLU A 257 -12.99 -10.58 -9.26
N ALA A 258 -12.35 -11.71 -8.94
CA ALA A 258 -11.24 -12.27 -9.68
C ALA A 258 -11.65 -12.72 -11.08
N LYS A 259 -11.76 -11.76 -12.01
CA LYS A 259 -11.64 -12.04 -13.43
C LYS A 259 -10.19 -12.47 -13.70
N PRO A 260 -9.95 -13.52 -14.48
CA PRO A 260 -8.59 -13.87 -14.89
C PRO A 260 -7.92 -12.64 -15.49
N ARG A 261 -6.69 -12.32 -15.06
CA ARG A 261 -5.88 -11.26 -15.67
C ARG A 261 -5.84 -11.55 -17.17
N SER A 262 -6.64 -10.83 -17.96
CA SER A 262 -6.65 -11.00 -19.40
C SER A 262 -5.28 -10.61 -19.94
N GLU A 263 -4.69 -11.43 -20.80
CA GLU A 263 -3.41 -11.18 -21.49
C GLU A 263 -3.40 -9.89 -22.35
N SER A 264 -4.49 -9.12 -22.37
CA SER A 264 -4.69 -7.94 -23.22
C SER A 264 -3.99 -6.67 -22.76
N SER A 265 -3.19 -6.67 -21.67
CA SER A 265 -2.44 -5.50 -21.25
C SER A 265 -0.96 -5.50 -21.67
N ARG A 266 -0.57 -6.38 -22.60
CA ARG A 266 0.71 -6.31 -23.33
C ARG A 266 0.62 -5.42 -24.56
N GLU A 267 -0.17 -4.35 -24.53
CA GLU A 267 -0.12 -3.37 -25.61
C GLU A 267 1.14 -2.52 -25.50
N ASP A 268 1.96 -2.68 -26.50
CA ASP A 268 3.19 -2.01 -26.84
C ASP A 268 3.16 -0.51 -26.57
N TYR A 269 3.95 -0.06 -25.59
CA TYR A 269 4.42 1.32 -25.57
C TYR A 269 5.66 1.39 -26.46
N PRO A 270 5.68 2.21 -27.51
CA PRO A 270 6.85 2.37 -28.36
C PRO A 270 7.99 2.97 -27.53
N VAL A 271 9.01 2.16 -27.27
CA VAL A 271 10.30 2.60 -26.77
C VAL A 271 11.08 3.08 -28.00
N ALA A 272 11.03 4.35 -28.28
CA ALA A 272 11.99 4.99 -29.15
C ALA A 272 12.65 6.15 -28.40
N PRO A 273 13.96 6.11 -28.13
CA PRO A 273 14.68 7.28 -27.67
C PRO A 273 14.82 8.29 -28.83
N PRO A 274 14.74 9.61 -28.58
CA PRO A 274 15.05 10.59 -29.59
C PRO A 274 16.55 10.55 -29.92
N GLU A 275 16.89 10.34 -31.18
CA GLU A 275 18.24 10.51 -31.69
C GLU A 275 18.67 11.99 -31.55
N ILE A 276 19.69 12.21 -30.73
CA ILE A 276 20.38 13.49 -30.66
C ILE A 276 21.22 13.59 -31.94
N ARG A 277 20.71 14.32 -32.93
CA ARG A 277 21.54 14.73 -34.09
C ARG A 277 22.55 15.76 -33.60
N SER A 278 23.82 15.38 -33.60
CA SER A 278 24.94 16.29 -33.47
C SER A 278 25.06 17.11 -34.76
N THR A 279 24.69 18.37 -34.72
CA THR A 279 25.07 19.32 -35.78
C THR A 279 26.46 19.84 -35.47
N THR A 280 27.47 19.25 -36.10
CA THR A 280 28.77 19.89 -36.32
C THR A 280 28.59 20.80 -37.53
N SER A 281 28.65 22.08 -37.30
CA SER A 281 28.87 23.05 -38.37
C SER A 281 30.28 23.63 -38.30
N SER A 282 30.92 23.58 -39.42
CA SER A 282 32.23 24.12 -39.82
C SER A 282 32.37 25.61 -39.54
#